data_6a6e186b02eda1f0ab702163674620c3
#
_entry.id   6a6e186b02eda1f0ab702163674620c3
#
_cell.length_a   1.000
_cell.length_b   1.000
_cell.length_c   1.000
_cell.angle_alpha   90.00
_cell.angle_beta   90.00
_cell.angle_gamma   90.00
#
_symmetry.space_group_name_H-M   'P 1'
#
loop_
_entity.id
_entity.type
_entity.pdbx_description
1 polymer ?
#
loop_
_entity_poly.entity_id
_entity_poly.type
_entity_poly.pdbx_seq_one_letter_code
_entity_poly.pdbx_strand_id
1 'polypeptide(L)'
;MRKAFLRGDVATIRSLSDALVSRQRKAKRMENVAEELAYHADQEAYLGNYDLARNLCAQADEAGNNSALGLFKCSHALAQAGDTSAAEALAAKLNELFPENTFQQKVLLPVTYSTVQRTRGNARTAVDLLAVLRAFICH
;
A
#
# COMPACT_ATOMS: atom_id res chain seq x y z
N MET A 1 0.12 -5.20 17.54
CA MET A 1 0.82 -4.72 16.33
C MET A 1 1.47 -3.34 16.52
N ARG A 2 0.74 -2.29 16.88
CA ARG A 2 1.29 -0.92 17.04
C ARG A 2 2.53 -0.83 17.96
N LYS A 3 2.53 -1.52 19.12
CA LYS A 3 3.67 -1.51 20.04
C LYS A 3 4.92 -2.19 19.47
N ALA A 4 4.75 -3.28 18.71
CA ALA A 4 5.85 -3.97 18.04
C ALA A 4 6.44 -3.10 16.93
N PHE A 5 5.60 -2.43 16.15
CA PHE A 5 6.02 -1.49 15.10
C PHE A 5 6.88 -0.34 15.68
N LEU A 6 6.42 0.28 16.76
CA LEU A 6 7.15 1.37 17.43
C LEU A 6 8.50 0.95 18.02
N ARG A 7 8.68 -0.35 18.30
CA ARG A 7 9.94 -0.91 18.80
C ARG A 7 10.86 -1.47 17.71
N GLY A 8 10.40 -1.45 16.44
CA GLY A 8 11.13 -2.08 15.35
C GLY A 8 11.20 -3.61 15.43
N ASP A 9 10.29 -4.23 16.16
CA ASP A 9 10.22 -5.69 16.33
C ASP A 9 9.55 -6.35 15.12
N VAL A 10 10.33 -6.49 14.06
CA VAL A 10 9.88 -7.04 12.76
C VAL A 10 9.38 -8.48 12.89
N ALA A 11 10.02 -9.30 13.71
CA ALA A 11 9.62 -10.70 13.91
C ALA A 11 8.22 -10.79 14.51
N THR A 12 7.94 -10.01 15.53
CA THR A 12 6.61 -9.92 16.14
C THR A 12 5.57 -9.37 15.16
N ILE A 13 5.91 -8.35 14.36
CA ILE A 13 5.01 -7.79 13.34
C ILE A 13 4.61 -8.87 12.34
N ARG A 14 5.56 -9.61 11.80
CA ARG A 14 5.31 -10.71 10.84
C ARG A 14 4.43 -11.81 11.45
N SER A 15 4.76 -12.25 12.64
CA SER A 15 3.99 -13.27 13.36
C SER A 15 2.53 -12.84 13.58
N LEU A 16 2.30 -11.58 13.96
CA LEU A 16 0.95 -11.04 14.15
C LEU A 16 0.20 -10.90 12.82
N SER A 17 0.86 -10.48 11.74
CA SER A 17 0.25 -10.41 10.41
C SER A 17 -0.18 -11.78 9.92
N ASP A 18 0.68 -12.78 10.04
CA ASP A 18 0.38 -14.16 9.66
C ASP A 18 -0.79 -14.74 10.47
N ALA A 19 -0.83 -14.46 11.78
CA ALA A 19 -1.92 -14.89 12.65
C ALA A 19 -3.26 -14.21 12.26
N LEU A 20 -3.23 -12.93 11.92
CA LEU A 20 -4.42 -12.20 11.46
C LEU A 20 -4.94 -12.76 10.14
N VAL A 21 -4.06 -12.94 9.14
CA VAL A 21 -4.43 -13.53 7.84
C VAL A 21 -5.04 -14.91 8.04
N SER A 22 -4.40 -15.76 8.84
CA SER A 22 -4.90 -17.11 9.13
C SER A 22 -6.28 -17.08 9.79
N ARG A 23 -6.49 -16.18 10.75
CA ARG A 23 -7.78 -16.00 11.43
C ARG A 23 -8.87 -15.53 10.46
N GLN A 24 -8.57 -14.56 9.60
CA GLN A 24 -9.52 -14.04 8.61
C GLN A 24 -9.87 -15.10 7.55
N ARG A 25 -8.89 -15.91 7.11
CA ARG A 25 -9.13 -17.04 6.19
C ARG A 25 -10.09 -18.06 6.80
N LYS A 26 -9.87 -18.46 8.07
CA LYS A 26 -10.76 -19.37 8.81
C LYS A 26 -12.18 -18.83 8.92
N ALA A 27 -12.32 -17.51 9.11
CA ALA A 27 -13.60 -16.82 9.18
C ALA A 27 -14.23 -16.56 7.79
N LYS A 28 -13.57 -16.97 6.68
CA LYS A 28 -13.98 -16.73 5.29
C LYS A 28 -14.17 -15.25 4.93
N ARG A 29 -13.42 -14.37 5.58
CA ARG A 29 -13.45 -12.92 5.35
C ARG A 29 -12.34 -12.52 4.36
N MET A 30 -12.52 -12.86 3.10
CA MET A 30 -11.46 -12.73 2.09
C MET A 30 -11.07 -11.28 1.81
N GLU A 31 -11.98 -10.34 1.89
CA GLU A 31 -11.65 -8.90 1.77
C GLU A 31 -10.67 -8.45 2.87
N ASN A 32 -10.89 -8.91 4.11
CA ASN A 32 -9.97 -8.61 5.21
C ASN A 32 -8.64 -9.32 5.03
N VAL A 33 -8.61 -10.52 4.46
CA VAL A 33 -7.36 -11.21 4.09
C VAL A 33 -6.57 -10.38 3.09
N ALA A 34 -7.22 -9.90 2.03
CA ALA A 34 -6.58 -9.08 1.01
C ALA A 34 -5.99 -7.79 1.61
N GLU A 35 -6.75 -7.11 2.46
CA GLU A 35 -6.30 -5.88 3.10
C GLU A 35 -5.11 -6.11 4.06
N GLU A 36 -5.15 -7.15 4.89
CA GLU A 36 -4.03 -7.49 5.78
C GLU A 36 -2.76 -7.87 5.01
N LEU A 37 -2.88 -8.62 3.92
CA LEU A 37 -1.75 -8.94 3.04
C LEU A 37 -1.16 -7.68 2.40
N ALA A 38 -2.02 -6.75 1.97
CA ALA A 38 -1.59 -5.48 1.39
C ALA A 38 -0.87 -4.59 2.42
N TYR A 39 -1.34 -4.55 3.66
CA TYR A 39 -0.65 -3.88 4.76
C TYR A 39 0.72 -4.46 5.01
N HIS A 40 0.82 -5.79 5.07
CA HIS A 40 2.09 -6.48 5.29
C HIS A 40 3.05 -6.21 4.12
N ALA A 41 2.55 -6.22 2.88
CA ALA A 41 3.36 -5.88 1.70
C ALA A 41 3.97 -4.48 1.80
N ASP A 42 3.19 -3.49 2.20
CA ASP A 42 3.67 -2.11 2.36
C ASP A 42 4.74 -2.01 3.46
N GLN A 43 4.55 -2.70 4.58
CA GLN A 43 5.56 -2.76 5.65
C GLN A 43 6.87 -3.39 5.17
N GLU A 44 6.81 -4.51 4.44
CA GLU A 44 8.00 -5.18 3.91
C GLU A 44 8.71 -4.33 2.86
N ALA A 45 7.98 -3.57 2.05
CA ALA A 45 8.56 -2.62 1.12
C ALA A 45 9.33 -1.50 1.83
N TYR A 46 8.82 -0.97 2.94
CA TYR A 46 9.56 -0.02 3.78
C TYR A 46 10.85 -0.60 4.36
N LEU A 47 10.89 -1.90 4.62
CA LEU A 47 12.07 -2.60 5.11
C LEU A 47 13.04 -2.99 3.99
N GLY A 48 12.70 -2.74 2.72
CA GLY A 48 13.51 -3.11 1.56
C GLY A 48 13.35 -4.56 1.12
N ASN A 49 12.40 -5.31 1.68
CA ASN A 49 12.11 -6.69 1.32
C ASN A 49 11.17 -6.77 0.11
N TYR A 50 11.62 -6.26 -1.02
CA TYR A 50 10.79 -6.04 -2.21
C TYR A 50 10.20 -7.32 -2.81
N ASP A 51 10.93 -8.42 -2.82
CA ASP A 51 10.43 -9.71 -3.34
C ASP A 51 9.27 -10.23 -2.48
N LEU A 52 9.40 -10.11 -1.15
CA LEU A 52 8.31 -10.47 -0.23
C LEU A 52 7.12 -9.53 -0.42
N ALA A 53 7.34 -8.24 -0.58
CA ALA A 53 6.27 -7.26 -0.82
C ALA A 53 5.50 -7.58 -2.11
N ARG A 54 6.18 -7.92 -3.21
CA ARG A 54 5.56 -8.36 -4.47
C ARG A 54 4.70 -9.61 -4.28
N ASN A 55 5.24 -10.60 -3.59
CA ASN A 55 4.53 -11.85 -3.32
C ASN A 55 3.27 -11.62 -2.48
N LEU A 56 3.35 -10.79 -1.45
CA LEU A 56 2.20 -10.44 -0.61
C LEU A 56 1.13 -9.66 -1.39
N CYS A 57 1.53 -8.76 -2.29
CA CYS A 57 0.57 -8.06 -3.17
C CYS A 57 -0.11 -9.03 -4.15
N ALA A 58 0.60 -10.01 -4.70
CA ALA A 58 0.01 -11.03 -5.54
C ALA A 58 -1.01 -11.88 -4.77
N GLN A 59 -0.69 -12.29 -3.54
CA GLN A 59 -1.63 -13.00 -2.66
C GLN A 59 -2.85 -12.13 -2.29
N ALA A 60 -2.66 -10.82 -2.10
CA ALA A 60 -3.77 -9.90 -1.85
C ALA A 60 -4.72 -9.84 -3.05
N ASP A 61 -4.18 -9.77 -4.27
CA ASP A 61 -4.97 -9.76 -5.50
C ASP A 61 -5.77 -11.06 -5.67
N GLU A 62 -5.14 -12.22 -5.46
CA GLU A 62 -5.81 -13.52 -5.43
C GLU A 62 -6.94 -13.61 -4.39
N ALA A 63 -6.81 -12.92 -3.28
CA ALA A 63 -7.83 -12.84 -2.24
C ALA A 63 -8.94 -11.83 -2.54
N GLY A 64 -8.88 -11.11 -3.67
CA GLY A 64 -9.87 -10.12 -4.10
C GLY A 64 -9.64 -8.73 -3.51
N ASN A 65 -8.44 -8.19 -3.67
CA ASN A 65 -8.07 -6.86 -3.20
C ASN A 65 -8.81 -5.75 -3.97
N ASN A 66 -9.93 -5.30 -3.42
CA ASN A 66 -10.78 -4.25 -4.01
C ASN A 66 -11.12 -3.12 -3.01
N SER A 67 -10.57 -3.15 -1.80
CA SER A 67 -10.72 -2.02 -0.85
C SER A 67 -9.82 -0.85 -1.23
N ALA A 68 -10.26 0.36 -0.95
CA ALA A 68 -9.45 1.55 -1.22
C ALA A 68 -8.08 1.48 -0.56
N LEU A 69 -8.05 1.03 0.70
CA LEU A 69 -6.81 0.94 1.47
C LEU A 69 -5.91 -0.19 1.00
N GLY A 70 -6.47 -1.36 0.69
CA GLY A 70 -5.71 -2.49 0.16
C GLY A 70 -5.07 -2.19 -1.19
N LEU A 71 -5.82 -1.57 -2.10
CA LEU A 71 -5.29 -1.13 -3.40
C LEU A 71 -4.18 -0.10 -3.25
N PHE A 72 -4.38 0.90 -2.38
CA PHE A 72 -3.34 1.89 -2.09
C PHE A 72 -2.08 1.24 -1.53
N LYS A 73 -2.19 0.38 -0.54
CA LYS A 73 -1.05 -0.27 0.11
C LYS A 73 -0.21 -1.10 -0.87
N CYS A 74 -0.85 -1.91 -1.70
CA CYS A 74 -0.14 -2.66 -2.73
C CYS A 74 0.44 -1.76 -3.83
N SER A 75 -0.30 -0.76 -4.29
CA SER A 75 0.20 0.21 -5.26
C SER A 75 1.47 0.91 -4.74
N HIS A 76 1.45 1.37 -3.50
CA HIS A 76 2.58 2.03 -2.87
C HIS A 76 3.77 1.08 -2.65
N ALA A 77 3.52 -0.16 -2.18
CA ALA A 77 4.56 -1.18 -2.01
C ALA A 77 5.26 -1.51 -3.33
N LEU A 78 4.50 -1.71 -4.42
CA LEU A 78 5.05 -1.97 -5.74
C LEU A 78 5.82 -0.78 -6.30
N ALA A 79 5.36 0.45 -6.06
CA ALA A 79 6.10 1.66 -6.43
C ALA A 79 7.46 1.73 -5.73
N GLN A 80 7.52 1.42 -4.44
CA GLN A 80 8.78 1.35 -3.69
C GLN A 80 9.71 0.24 -4.20
N ALA A 81 9.13 -0.89 -4.59
CA ALA A 81 9.87 -2.03 -5.13
C ALA A 81 10.40 -1.82 -6.57
N GLY A 82 10.04 -0.72 -7.21
CA GLY A 82 10.45 -0.40 -8.58
C GLY A 82 9.50 -0.91 -9.67
N ASP A 83 8.41 -1.59 -9.30
CA ASP A 83 7.40 -2.08 -10.23
C ASP A 83 6.38 -0.97 -10.55
N THR A 84 6.87 0.09 -11.14
CA THR A 84 6.11 1.34 -11.33
C THR A 84 4.87 1.17 -12.22
N SER A 85 4.95 0.33 -13.26
CA SER A 85 3.80 0.06 -14.14
C SER A 85 2.68 -0.67 -13.41
N ALA A 86 3.01 -1.68 -12.59
CA ALA A 86 2.04 -2.39 -11.76
C ALA A 86 1.43 -1.46 -10.68
N ALA A 87 2.25 -0.59 -10.09
CA ALA A 87 1.80 0.41 -9.14
C ALA A 87 0.78 1.39 -9.76
N GLU A 88 1.07 1.88 -10.96
CA GLU A 88 0.16 2.77 -11.69
C GLU A 88 -1.15 2.06 -12.08
N ALA A 89 -1.10 0.79 -12.48
CA ALA A 89 -2.29 0.01 -12.78
C ALA A 89 -3.22 -0.14 -11.56
N LEU A 90 -2.66 -0.41 -10.36
CA LEU A 90 -3.44 -0.46 -9.13
C LEU A 90 -3.96 0.92 -8.70
N ALA A 91 -3.18 1.98 -8.90
CA ALA A 91 -3.63 3.35 -8.65
C ALA A 91 -4.78 3.75 -9.57
N ALA A 92 -4.74 3.35 -10.85
CA ALA A 92 -5.83 3.57 -11.80
C ALA A 92 -7.10 2.81 -11.38
N LYS A 93 -6.97 1.54 -10.98
CA LYS A 93 -8.08 0.73 -10.45
C LYS A 93 -8.69 1.39 -9.21
N LEU A 94 -7.86 1.89 -8.31
CA LEU A 94 -8.27 2.62 -7.13
C LEU A 94 -9.10 3.87 -7.50
N ASN A 95 -8.63 4.64 -8.46
CA ASN A 95 -9.33 5.83 -8.95
C ASN A 95 -10.67 5.49 -9.63
N GLU A 96 -10.72 4.41 -10.38
CA GLU A 96 -11.93 3.95 -11.06
C GLU A 96 -13.01 3.48 -10.09
N LEU A 97 -12.63 2.72 -9.04
CA LEU A 97 -13.57 2.17 -8.07
C LEU A 97 -14.08 3.23 -7.07
N PHE A 98 -13.30 4.27 -6.80
CA PHE A 98 -13.60 5.25 -5.76
C PHE A 98 -13.38 6.71 -6.23
N PRO A 99 -13.98 7.15 -7.35
CA PRO A 99 -13.68 8.45 -7.95
C PRO A 99 -14.07 9.63 -7.07
N GLU A 100 -15.09 9.48 -6.23
CA GLU A 100 -15.62 10.54 -5.36
C GLU A 100 -14.96 10.61 -3.97
N ASN A 101 -14.02 9.71 -3.68
CA ASN A 101 -13.36 9.71 -2.37
C ASN A 101 -12.29 10.79 -2.29
N THR A 102 -12.61 11.88 -1.59
CA THR A 102 -11.73 13.05 -1.44
C THR A 102 -10.37 12.70 -0.83
N PHE A 103 -10.33 11.87 0.21
CA PHE A 103 -9.07 11.45 0.83
C PHE A 103 -8.18 10.70 -0.14
N GLN A 104 -8.76 9.81 -0.92
CA GLN A 104 -8.07 9.05 -1.94
C GLN A 104 -7.50 9.97 -3.02
N GLN A 105 -8.32 10.88 -3.57
CA GLN A 105 -7.92 11.80 -4.63
C GLN A 105 -6.85 12.79 -4.17
N LYS A 106 -6.96 13.31 -2.95
CA LYS A 106 -6.10 14.37 -2.42
C LYS A 106 -4.86 13.85 -1.67
N VAL A 107 -4.88 12.62 -1.18
CA VAL A 107 -3.81 12.07 -0.35
C VAL A 107 -3.21 10.79 -0.94
N LEU A 108 -4.00 9.73 -1.12
CA LEU A 108 -3.46 8.41 -1.44
C LEU A 108 -2.85 8.35 -2.85
N LEU A 109 -3.56 8.83 -3.85
CA LEU A 109 -3.06 8.85 -5.23
C LEU A 109 -1.83 9.75 -5.41
N PRO A 110 -1.78 10.98 -4.90
CA PRO A 110 -0.57 11.80 -4.95
C PRO A 110 0.64 11.13 -4.29
N VAL A 111 0.47 10.44 -3.15
CA VAL A 111 1.56 9.71 -2.49
C VAL A 111 2.07 8.58 -3.37
N THR A 112 1.18 7.80 -3.96
CA THR A 112 1.58 6.70 -4.86
C THR A 112 2.32 7.23 -6.10
N TYR A 113 1.76 8.21 -6.80
CA TYR A 113 2.38 8.78 -7.99
C TYR A 113 3.71 9.48 -7.68
N SER A 114 3.82 10.16 -6.54
CA SER A 114 5.09 10.72 -6.07
C SER A 114 6.14 9.63 -5.87
N THR A 115 5.77 8.52 -5.25
CA THR A 115 6.67 7.37 -5.05
C THR A 115 7.11 6.78 -6.38
N VAL A 116 6.21 6.63 -7.34
CA VAL A 116 6.52 6.19 -8.71
C VAL A 116 7.55 7.13 -9.36
N GLN A 117 7.32 8.44 -9.31
CA GLN A 117 8.24 9.41 -9.91
C GLN A 117 9.61 9.42 -9.21
N ARG A 118 9.64 9.32 -7.90
CA ARG A 118 10.89 9.21 -7.13
C ARG A 118 11.67 7.97 -7.56
N THR A 119 11.03 6.84 -7.70
CA THR A 119 11.66 5.57 -8.09
C THR A 119 12.20 5.63 -9.53
N ARG A 120 11.54 6.38 -10.41
CA ARG A 120 12.01 6.66 -11.78
C ARG A 120 13.13 7.71 -11.87
N GLY A 121 13.53 8.31 -10.73
CA GLY A 121 14.55 9.36 -10.70
C GLY A 121 14.03 10.77 -10.93
N ASN A 122 12.72 10.97 -11.04
CA ASN A 122 12.08 12.26 -11.31
C ASN A 122 11.76 13.01 -9.99
N ALA A 123 12.78 13.35 -9.20
CA ALA A 123 12.63 13.88 -7.86
C ALA A 123 11.80 15.18 -7.81
N ARG A 124 11.95 16.06 -8.78
CA ARG A 124 11.20 17.33 -8.84
C ARG A 124 9.70 17.08 -9.02
N THR A 125 9.34 16.24 -9.99
CA THR A 125 7.93 15.85 -10.20
C THR A 125 7.35 15.17 -8.98
N ALA A 126 8.13 14.33 -8.30
CA ALA A 126 7.69 13.67 -7.06
C ALA A 126 7.33 14.68 -5.95
N VAL A 127 8.15 15.73 -5.76
CA VAL A 127 7.89 16.79 -4.79
C VAL A 127 6.67 17.62 -5.20
N ASP A 128 6.53 17.97 -6.48
CA ASP A 128 5.40 18.77 -6.98
C ASP A 128 4.07 18.06 -6.76
N LEU A 129 4.02 16.73 -6.93
CA LEU A 129 2.83 15.91 -6.65
C LEU A 129 2.41 15.96 -5.18
N LEU A 130 3.37 16.07 -4.25
CA LEU A 130 3.10 16.17 -2.82
C LEU A 130 2.71 17.58 -2.37
N ALA A 131 2.91 18.60 -3.20
CA ALA A 131 2.55 19.98 -2.86
C ALA A 131 1.03 20.13 -2.60
N VAL A 132 0.21 19.29 -3.22
CA VAL A 132 -1.26 19.23 -3.00
C VAL A 132 -1.59 18.88 -1.54
N LEU A 133 -0.74 18.06 -0.89
CA LEU A 133 -0.93 17.67 0.52
C LEU A 133 -0.78 18.85 1.48
N ARG A 134 0.05 19.85 1.15
CA ARG A 134 0.21 21.05 1.97
C ARG A 134 -1.11 21.80 2.16
N ALA A 135 -1.85 21.97 1.08
CA ALA A 135 -3.16 22.63 1.13
C ALA A 135 -4.20 21.83 1.94
N PHE A 136 -4.05 20.50 1.99
CA PHE A 136 -4.98 19.62 2.68
C PHE A 136 -4.67 19.45 4.18
N ILE A 137 -3.38 19.54 4.57
CA ILE A 137 -2.93 19.31 5.95
C ILE A 137 -2.84 20.62 6.74
N CYS A 138 -2.62 21.78 6.08
CA CYS A 138 -2.43 23.08 6.73
C CYS A 138 -3.75 23.87 6.98
N HIS A 139 -4.88 23.23 6.98
CA HIS A 139 -6.16 23.70 7.42
C HIS A 139 -6.67 22.85 8.58
#